data_4800f919f961ce44827d36769712523c
#
_entry.id   4800f919f961ce44827d36769712523c
#
_cell.length_a   1.000
_cell.length_b   1.000
_cell.length_c   1.000
_cell.angle_alpha   90.00
_cell.angle_beta   90.00
_cell.angle_gamma   90.00
#
_symmetry.space_group_name_H-M   'P 1'
#
loop_
_entity.id
_entity.type
_entity.pdbx_description
1 polymer ?
#
loop_
_entity_poly.entity_id
_entity_poly.type
_entity_poly.pdbx_seq_one_letter_code
_entity_poly.pdbx_strand_id
1 'polypeptide(L)'
;MSEATLNRLANANLFAERMRDAGARVKLSVLDRLIDTTPDTERDRPMSATEALAVLRKSVRRDLEALLNGHRRFRSVPARYAALYASNMMFGLPDFSASARNAQEAREELRREIETTIRTFEPRLMQVSVLLQPVEDMGALGTLRFRIEALLHADPAPEPISFDTTLDAATADIVVSGGKIG
;
A
#
# COMPACT_ATOMS: atom_id res chain seq x y z
N MET A 1 4.34 43.75 -0.57
CA MET A 1 4.59 42.91 0.63
C MET A 1 6.08 42.95 0.88
N SER A 2 6.50 43.33 2.07
CA SER A 2 7.97 43.51 2.39
C SER A 2 8.64 42.14 2.48
N GLU A 3 9.88 42.07 2.00
CA GLU A 3 10.78 40.89 2.05
C GLU A 3 10.90 40.32 3.49
N ALA A 4 10.85 41.21 4.49
CA ALA A 4 10.83 40.83 5.90
C ALA A 4 9.55 40.07 6.32
N THR A 5 8.42 40.29 5.65
CA THR A 5 7.15 39.58 5.91
C THR A 5 7.17 38.19 5.31
N LEU A 6 7.75 38.03 4.12
CA LEU A 6 7.93 36.71 3.47
C LEU A 6 8.91 35.84 4.26
N ASN A 7 9.98 36.41 4.77
CA ASN A 7 10.96 35.69 5.60
C ASN A 7 10.37 35.25 6.96
N ARG A 8 9.49 36.05 7.56
CA ARG A 8 8.79 35.67 8.81
C ARG A 8 7.79 34.54 8.57
N LEU A 9 7.07 34.55 7.46
CA LEU A 9 6.15 33.47 7.09
C LEU A 9 6.87 32.16 6.75
N ALA A 10 7.99 32.25 6.04
CA ALA A 10 8.84 31.08 5.74
C ALA A 10 9.43 30.48 7.03
N ASN A 11 9.92 31.33 7.96
CA ASN A 11 10.44 30.85 9.25
C ASN A 11 9.35 30.29 10.15
N ALA A 12 8.14 30.84 10.13
CA ALA A 12 7.00 30.31 10.90
C ALA A 12 6.56 28.93 10.35
N ASN A 13 6.57 28.73 9.05
CA ASN A 13 6.27 27.44 8.43
C ASN A 13 7.35 26.40 8.74
N LEU A 14 8.64 26.75 8.64
CA LEU A 14 9.75 25.89 9.03
C LEU A 14 9.72 25.53 10.53
N PHE A 15 9.31 26.47 11.40
CA PHE A 15 9.15 26.19 12.82
C PHE A 15 7.95 25.25 13.08
N ALA A 16 6.83 25.47 12.40
CA ALA A 16 5.67 24.61 12.50
C ALA A 16 5.95 23.18 11.98
N GLU A 17 6.73 23.03 10.90
CA GLU A 17 7.21 21.75 10.39
C GLU A 17 8.14 21.05 11.39
N ARG A 18 9.11 21.77 11.98
CA ARG A 18 10.00 21.23 13.03
C ARG A 18 9.24 20.80 14.28
N MET A 19 8.19 21.51 14.67
CA MET A 19 7.34 21.13 15.82
C MET A 19 6.49 19.89 15.49
N ARG A 20 6.00 19.73 14.26
CA ARG A 20 5.35 18.50 13.81
C ARG A 20 6.34 17.33 13.76
N ASP A 21 7.54 17.54 13.24
CA ASP A 21 8.59 16.52 13.18
C ASP A 21 9.10 16.09 14.57
N ALA A 22 9.13 16.99 15.54
CA ALA A 22 9.57 16.67 16.91
C ALA A 22 8.61 15.76 17.69
N GLY A 23 7.31 15.73 17.30
CA GLY A 23 6.28 14.92 17.96
C GLY A 23 5.89 13.64 17.22
N ALA A 24 6.11 13.60 15.93
CA ALA A 24 5.64 12.53 15.06
C ALA A 24 6.68 11.41 14.96
N ARG A 25 6.54 10.36 15.77
CA ARG A 25 7.33 9.13 15.62
C ARG A 25 6.61 8.15 14.73
N VAL A 26 6.79 8.26 13.41
CA VAL A 26 6.34 7.24 12.48
C VAL A 26 7.07 5.94 12.80
N LYS A 27 6.31 4.92 13.19
CA LYS A 27 6.86 3.60 13.52
C LYS A 27 7.06 2.81 12.22
N LEU A 28 8.30 2.63 11.82
CA LEU A 28 8.66 1.71 10.75
C LEU A 28 8.36 0.26 11.14
N SER A 29 8.14 -0.61 10.17
CA SER A 29 7.99 -2.05 10.41
C SER A 29 9.26 -2.63 11.05
N VAL A 30 9.12 -3.75 11.75
CA VAL A 30 10.27 -4.42 12.37
C VAL A 30 11.30 -4.81 11.31
N LEU A 31 10.82 -5.29 10.15
CA LEU A 31 11.68 -5.67 9.03
C LEU A 31 12.48 -4.46 8.50
N ASP A 32 11.81 -3.32 8.29
CA ASP A 32 12.48 -2.12 7.78
C ASP A 32 13.53 -1.56 8.75
N ARG A 33 13.35 -1.81 10.05
CA ARG A 33 14.32 -1.44 11.09
C ARG A 33 15.51 -2.39 11.18
N LEU A 34 15.34 -3.62 10.68
CA LEU A 34 16.39 -4.64 10.65
C LEU A 34 17.20 -4.62 9.35
N ILE A 35 16.64 -4.02 8.29
CA ILE A 35 17.35 -3.83 7.02
C ILE A 35 18.31 -2.65 7.20
N ASP A 36 19.60 -2.94 7.27
CA ASP A 36 20.66 -1.94 7.25
C ASP A 36 21.11 -1.71 5.80
N THR A 37 20.92 -0.50 5.30
CA THR A 37 21.32 -0.09 3.94
C THR A 37 22.74 0.50 3.90
N THR A 38 23.36 0.77 5.04
CA THR A 38 24.68 1.40 5.18
C THR A 38 25.51 0.72 6.28
N PRO A 39 25.88 -0.58 6.12
CA PRO A 39 26.52 -1.38 7.17
C PRO A 39 27.90 -0.84 7.60
N ASP A 40 28.50 0.06 6.83
CA ASP A 40 29.79 0.68 7.15
C ASP A 40 29.68 1.87 8.12
N THR A 41 28.47 2.27 8.52
CA THR A 41 28.26 3.37 9.47
C THR A 41 27.82 2.84 10.83
N GLU A 42 28.56 3.16 11.90
CA GLU A 42 28.22 2.71 13.27
C GLU A 42 26.87 3.20 13.81
N ARG A 43 26.35 4.30 13.27
CA ARG A 43 25.07 4.89 13.71
C ARG A 43 24.32 5.51 12.54
N ASP A 44 23.08 5.12 12.37
CA ASP A 44 22.17 5.77 11.45
C ASP A 44 21.87 7.21 11.85
N ARG A 45 21.77 8.09 10.85
CA ARG A 45 21.29 9.45 11.06
C ARG A 45 19.83 9.41 11.53
N PRO A 46 19.44 10.22 12.55
CA PRO A 46 18.06 10.36 12.93
C PRO A 46 17.21 10.76 11.71
N MET A 47 16.16 9.99 11.45
CA MET A 47 15.26 10.20 10.33
C MET A 47 14.20 11.22 10.71
N SER A 48 13.90 12.18 9.84
CA SER A 48 12.77 13.10 10.03
C SER A 48 11.44 12.37 9.86
N ALA A 49 10.35 12.94 10.38
CA ALA A 49 9.02 12.34 10.24
C ALA A 49 8.61 12.17 8.76
N THR A 50 8.96 13.14 7.93
CA THR A 50 8.68 13.10 6.49
C THR A 50 9.46 11.98 5.78
N GLU A 51 10.74 11.81 6.11
CA GLU A 51 11.57 10.71 5.59
C GLU A 51 11.03 9.36 6.06
N ALA A 52 10.69 9.22 7.35
CA ALA A 52 10.12 8.00 7.91
C ALA A 52 8.79 7.62 7.24
N LEU A 53 7.93 8.62 6.96
CA LEU A 53 6.68 8.40 6.24
C LEU A 53 6.93 7.94 4.79
N ALA A 54 7.91 8.52 4.10
CA ALA A 54 8.27 8.09 2.75
C ALA A 54 8.78 6.64 2.73
N VAL A 55 9.60 6.26 3.72
CA VAL A 55 10.06 4.87 3.91
C VAL A 55 8.88 3.94 4.20
N LEU A 56 7.97 4.33 5.09
CA LEU A 56 6.78 3.56 5.42
C LEU A 56 5.90 3.32 4.19
N ARG A 57 5.65 4.34 3.36
CA ARG A 57 4.90 4.21 2.11
C ARG A 57 5.56 3.24 1.13
N LYS A 58 6.88 3.34 1.00
CA LYS A 58 7.66 2.43 0.14
C LYS A 58 7.59 0.99 0.65
N SER A 59 7.66 0.80 1.96
CA SER A 59 7.53 -0.51 2.60
C SER A 59 6.15 -1.11 2.35
N VAL A 60 5.08 -0.35 2.61
CA VAL A 60 3.71 -0.81 2.37
C VAL A 60 3.48 -1.18 0.90
N ARG A 61 4.00 -0.37 -0.05
CA ARG A 61 3.90 -0.70 -1.47
C ARG A 61 4.58 -2.02 -1.80
N ARG A 62 5.81 -2.24 -1.31
CA ARG A 62 6.56 -3.49 -1.50
C ARG A 62 5.80 -4.69 -0.92
N ASP A 63 5.26 -4.52 0.28
CA ASP A 63 4.57 -5.59 0.99
C ASP A 63 3.21 -5.91 0.34
N LEU A 64 2.49 -4.87 -0.17
CA LEU A 64 1.29 -5.07 -1.00
C LEU A 64 1.60 -5.81 -2.29
N GLU A 65 2.68 -5.45 -2.98
CA GLU A 65 3.09 -6.13 -4.21
C GLU A 65 3.41 -7.60 -3.94
N ALA A 66 4.13 -7.90 -2.85
CA ALA A 66 4.41 -9.26 -2.43
C ALA A 66 3.14 -10.03 -2.02
N LEU A 67 2.20 -9.37 -1.33
CA LEU A 67 0.92 -9.96 -0.94
C LEU A 67 0.06 -10.30 -2.17
N LEU A 68 -0.08 -9.38 -3.11
CA LEU A 68 -0.95 -9.56 -4.27
C LEU A 68 -0.36 -10.55 -5.30
N ASN A 69 0.97 -10.68 -5.37
CA ASN A 69 1.66 -11.70 -6.17
C ASN A 69 1.79 -13.06 -5.46
N GLY A 70 1.42 -13.12 -4.17
CA GLY A 70 1.33 -14.38 -3.46
C GLY A 70 0.19 -15.24 -4.01
N HIS A 71 0.45 -16.51 -4.32
CA HIS A 71 -0.56 -17.45 -4.78
C HIS A 71 -0.98 -18.41 -3.66
N ARG A 72 -2.23 -18.33 -3.22
CA ARG A 72 -2.77 -19.29 -2.27
C ARG A 72 -3.40 -20.48 -3.00
N ARG A 73 -3.19 -21.68 -2.46
CA ARG A 73 -3.71 -22.92 -3.04
C ARG A 73 -5.21 -23.12 -2.80
N PHE A 74 -5.73 -22.52 -1.73
CA PHE A 74 -7.12 -22.72 -1.30
C PHE A 74 -7.97 -21.49 -1.63
N ARG A 75 -9.07 -21.69 -2.34
CA ARG A 75 -10.04 -20.61 -2.60
C ARG A 75 -10.86 -20.29 -1.36
N SER A 76 -11.23 -21.31 -0.61
CA SER A 76 -12.04 -21.16 0.61
C SER A 76 -11.62 -22.19 1.65
N VAL A 77 -11.88 -21.86 2.90
CA VAL A 77 -11.67 -22.74 4.04
C VAL A 77 -13.03 -22.97 4.72
N PRO A 78 -13.38 -24.21 5.13
CA PRO A 78 -14.63 -24.45 5.85
C PRO A 78 -14.76 -23.56 7.09
N ALA A 79 -15.95 -23.02 7.35
CA ALA A 79 -16.22 -22.06 8.43
C ALA A 79 -15.76 -22.53 9.83
N ARG A 80 -15.73 -23.85 10.05
CA ARG A 80 -15.22 -24.45 11.31
C ARG A 80 -13.74 -24.17 11.58
N TYR A 81 -13.00 -23.76 10.54
CA TYR A 81 -11.57 -23.41 10.64
C TYR A 81 -11.33 -21.92 10.44
N ALA A 82 -12.18 -21.08 11.01
CA ALA A 82 -12.12 -19.62 10.82
C ALA A 82 -10.74 -19.01 11.09
N ALA A 83 -9.98 -19.55 12.04
CA ALA A 83 -8.61 -19.09 12.34
C ALA A 83 -7.63 -19.25 11.16
N LEU A 84 -7.92 -20.16 10.21
CA LEU A 84 -7.06 -20.32 9.02
C LEU A 84 -7.16 -19.16 8.05
N TYR A 85 -8.26 -18.39 8.05
CA TYR A 85 -8.41 -17.22 7.16
C TYR A 85 -7.34 -16.14 7.37
N ALA A 86 -6.87 -15.97 8.60
CA ALA A 86 -5.80 -15.03 8.95
C ALA A 86 -4.42 -15.69 9.04
N SER A 87 -4.29 -16.96 8.61
CA SER A 87 -3.02 -17.67 8.63
C SER A 87 -2.24 -17.50 7.32
N ASN A 88 -0.94 -17.79 7.34
CA ASN A 88 -0.08 -17.77 6.16
C ASN A 88 -0.55 -18.70 5.03
N MET A 89 -1.41 -19.68 5.32
CA MET A 89 -2.00 -20.56 4.30
C MET A 89 -2.95 -19.81 3.35
N MET A 90 -3.52 -18.70 3.81
CA MET A 90 -4.44 -17.85 3.04
C MET A 90 -3.75 -16.57 2.55
N PHE A 91 -2.44 -16.44 2.74
CA PHE A 91 -1.66 -15.32 2.23
C PHE A 91 -1.66 -15.31 0.70
N GLY A 92 -1.99 -14.16 0.12
CA GLY A 92 -2.04 -13.99 -1.33
C GLY A 92 -3.43 -14.17 -1.94
N LEU A 93 -3.48 -14.09 -3.26
CA LEU A 93 -4.71 -14.23 -4.05
C LEU A 93 -4.91 -15.68 -4.52
N PRO A 94 -6.16 -16.13 -4.66
CA PRO A 94 -6.45 -17.41 -5.30
C PRO A 94 -6.14 -17.31 -6.80
N ASP A 95 -5.87 -18.43 -7.43
CA ASP A 95 -5.70 -18.49 -8.87
C ASP A 95 -7.02 -18.14 -9.60
N PHE A 96 -6.96 -17.10 -10.41
CA PHE A 96 -8.07 -16.64 -11.25
C PHE A 96 -7.85 -17.15 -12.68
N SER A 97 -8.71 -18.05 -13.13
CA SER A 97 -8.65 -18.55 -14.50
C SER A 97 -8.85 -17.44 -15.55
N ALA A 98 -8.23 -17.56 -16.72
CA ALA A 98 -8.33 -16.58 -17.80
C ALA A 98 -9.77 -16.31 -18.26
N SER A 99 -10.67 -17.31 -18.18
CA SER A 99 -12.08 -17.17 -18.51
C SER A 99 -12.86 -16.28 -17.53
N ALA A 100 -12.46 -16.27 -16.26
CA ALA A 100 -13.08 -15.45 -15.23
C ALA A 100 -12.77 -13.94 -15.42
N ARG A 101 -11.68 -13.61 -16.09
CA ARG A 101 -11.22 -12.22 -16.28
C ARG A 101 -12.06 -11.42 -17.28
N ASN A 102 -12.78 -12.07 -18.18
CA ASN A 102 -13.58 -11.41 -19.20
C ASN A 102 -15.03 -11.11 -18.78
N ALA A 103 -15.54 -11.75 -17.74
CA ALA A 103 -16.86 -11.50 -17.22
C ALA A 103 -16.86 -10.38 -16.18
N GLN A 104 -17.83 -9.47 -16.23
CA GLN A 104 -17.95 -8.37 -15.26
C GLN A 104 -18.06 -8.89 -13.82
N GLU A 105 -18.80 -9.97 -13.61
CA GLU A 105 -18.97 -10.62 -12.30
C GLU A 105 -17.63 -11.12 -11.74
N ALA A 106 -16.80 -11.72 -12.59
CA ALA A 106 -15.47 -12.21 -12.18
C ALA A 106 -14.49 -11.10 -11.84
N ARG A 107 -14.59 -9.95 -12.51
CA ARG A 107 -13.79 -8.75 -12.15
C ARG A 107 -14.22 -8.20 -10.78
N GLU A 108 -15.51 -8.22 -10.51
CA GLU A 108 -16.03 -7.77 -9.22
C GLU A 108 -15.70 -8.77 -8.09
N GLU A 109 -15.69 -10.07 -8.37
CA GLU A 109 -15.21 -11.08 -7.43
C GLU A 109 -13.72 -10.87 -7.12
N LEU A 110 -12.88 -10.65 -8.14
CA LEU A 110 -11.46 -10.36 -7.98
C LEU A 110 -11.24 -9.07 -7.16
N ARG A 111 -12.00 -8.02 -7.43
CA ARG A 111 -11.93 -6.76 -6.68
C ARG A 111 -12.19 -7.00 -5.17
N ARG A 112 -13.27 -7.73 -4.85
CA ARG A 112 -13.62 -8.07 -3.46
C ARG A 112 -12.58 -8.93 -2.79
N GLU A 113 -12.00 -9.85 -3.54
CA GLU A 113 -10.95 -10.74 -3.05
C GLU A 113 -9.68 -9.96 -2.71
N ILE A 114 -9.25 -9.05 -3.59
CA ILE A 114 -8.13 -8.14 -3.35
C ILE A 114 -8.39 -7.32 -2.08
N GLU A 115 -9.57 -6.70 -1.97
CA GLU A 115 -9.95 -5.87 -0.83
C GLU A 115 -9.91 -6.66 0.49
N THR A 116 -10.48 -7.87 0.50
CA THR A 116 -10.50 -8.76 1.67
C THR A 116 -9.10 -9.20 2.07
N THR A 117 -8.29 -9.57 1.09
CA THR A 117 -6.91 -10.01 1.30
C THR A 117 -6.07 -8.89 1.92
N ILE A 118 -6.15 -7.67 1.38
CA ILE A 118 -5.44 -6.51 1.93
C ILE A 118 -5.89 -6.21 3.37
N ARG A 119 -7.20 -6.19 3.63
CA ARG A 119 -7.73 -5.95 4.98
C ARG A 119 -7.27 -6.99 6.00
N THR A 120 -7.05 -8.22 5.55
CA THR A 120 -6.64 -9.33 6.44
C THR A 120 -5.15 -9.31 6.73
N PHE A 121 -4.32 -9.04 5.72
CA PHE A 121 -2.88 -9.24 5.82
C PHE A 121 -2.07 -7.94 5.91
N GLU A 122 -2.68 -6.76 5.66
CA GLU A 122 -2.00 -5.48 5.76
C GLU A 122 -2.70 -4.56 6.80
N PRO A 123 -2.46 -4.80 8.10
CA PRO A 123 -3.13 -4.04 9.17
C PRO A 123 -2.72 -2.56 9.24
N ARG A 124 -1.65 -2.16 8.56
CA ARG A 124 -1.23 -0.74 8.47
C ARG A 124 -2.17 0.08 7.59
N LEU A 125 -2.96 -0.58 6.73
CA LEU A 125 -3.94 0.06 5.88
C LEU A 125 -5.34 -0.06 6.49
N MET A 126 -5.93 1.08 6.79
CA MET A 126 -7.30 1.19 7.28
C MET A 126 -8.23 1.66 6.17
N GLN A 127 -9.53 1.35 6.29
CA GLN A 127 -10.58 1.80 5.35
C GLN A 127 -10.23 1.49 3.89
N VAL A 128 -9.69 0.31 3.64
CA VAL A 128 -9.28 -0.12 2.30
C VAL A 128 -10.49 -0.19 1.38
N SER A 129 -10.39 0.44 0.22
CA SER A 129 -11.35 0.39 -0.88
C SER A 129 -10.60 0.10 -2.19
N VAL A 130 -11.11 -0.82 -2.98
CA VAL A 130 -10.54 -1.20 -4.27
C VAL A 130 -11.52 -0.84 -5.38
N LEU A 131 -11.07 0.00 -6.31
CA LEU A 131 -11.87 0.51 -7.41
C LEU A 131 -11.35 -0.07 -8.74
N LEU A 132 -12.25 -0.65 -9.52
CA LEU A 132 -11.94 -1.02 -10.90
C LEU A 132 -11.82 0.23 -11.74
N GLN A 133 -10.74 0.36 -12.50
CA GLN A 133 -10.59 1.44 -13.46
C GLN A 133 -11.05 1.01 -14.86
N PRO A 134 -11.78 1.87 -15.58
CA PRO A 134 -12.12 1.60 -16.96
C PRO A 134 -10.83 1.48 -17.80
N VAL A 135 -10.79 0.50 -18.67
CA VAL A 135 -9.71 0.35 -19.65
C VAL A 135 -10.02 1.27 -20.81
N GLU A 136 -9.36 2.42 -20.90
CA GLU A 136 -9.56 3.39 -21.98
C GLU A 136 -8.92 2.95 -23.31
N ASP A 137 -7.94 2.05 -23.26
CA ASP A 137 -7.24 1.56 -24.44
C ASP A 137 -7.67 0.13 -24.82
N MET A 138 -8.36 0.02 -25.95
CA MET A 138 -8.69 -1.26 -26.60
C MET A 138 -7.46 -2.08 -27.03
N GLY A 139 -6.25 -1.53 -26.92
CA GLY A 139 -5.00 -2.18 -27.33
C GLY A 139 -4.36 -3.11 -26.29
N ALA A 140 -4.73 -2.99 -25.03
CA ALA A 140 -4.21 -3.83 -23.95
C ALA A 140 -5.22 -4.94 -23.61
N LEU A 141 -5.51 -5.80 -24.58
CA LEU A 141 -6.32 -7.02 -24.39
C LEU A 141 -5.66 -7.85 -23.28
N GLY A 142 -6.29 -7.81 -22.10
CA GLY A 142 -5.88 -8.64 -20.98
C GLY A 142 -5.30 -7.94 -19.75
N THR A 143 -5.21 -6.61 -19.73
CA THR A 143 -4.74 -5.89 -18.55
C THR A 143 -5.91 -5.35 -17.74
N LEU A 144 -5.97 -5.66 -16.44
CA LEU A 144 -6.93 -5.09 -15.50
C LEU A 144 -6.23 -4.03 -14.65
N ARG A 145 -6.90 -2.88 -14.47
CA ARG A 145 -6.39 -1.79 -13.63
C ARG A 145 -7.29 -1.59 -12.43
N PHE A 146 -6.66 -1.49 -11.27
CA PHE A 146 -7.32 -1.23 -10.00
C PHE A 146 -6.68 -0.03 -9.35
N ARG A 147 -7.49 0.74 -8.62
CA ARG A 147 -6.98 1.72 -7.66
C ARG A 147 -7.31 1.25 -6.26
N ILE A 148 -6.29 1.14 -5.43
CA ILE A 148 -6.42 0.83 -4.01
C ILE A 148 -6.33 2.14 -3.25
N GLU A 149 -7.40 2.50 -2.55
CA GLU A 149 -7.47 3.68 -1.68
C GLU A 149 -7.53 3.22 -0.24
N ALA A 150 -6.77 3.85 0.65
CA ALA A 150 -6.74 3.48 2.06
C ALA A 150 -6.26 4.65 2.93
N LEU A 151 -6.40 4.50 4.24
CA LEU A 151 -5.74 5.34 5.22
C LEU A 151 -4.54 4.58 5.80
N LEU A 152 -3.35 5.12 5.59
CA LEU A 152 -2.13 4.60 6.19
C LEU A 152 -2.10 4.96 7.68
N HIS A 153 -1.96 3.96 8.53
CA HIS A 153 -1.81 4.17 9.96
C HIS A 153 -0.45 4.84 10.25
N ALA A 154 -0.48 6.12 10.52
CA ALA A 154 0.67 6.93 10.86
C ALA A 154 0.37 7.77 12.11
N ASP A 155 1.40 8.11 12.87
CA ASP A 155 1.33 8.97 14.05
C ASP A 155 1.90 10.35 13.66
N PRO A 156 1.22 11.48 13.89
CA PRO A 156 0.09 11.68 14.81
C PRO A 156 -1.32 11.46 14.21
N ALA A 157 -1.44 11.32 12.91
CA ALA A 157 -2.73 11.12 12.26
C ALA A 157 -2.62 10.16 11.07
N PRO A 158 -3.66 9.37 10.79
CA PRO A 158 -3.72 8.57 9.58
C PRO A 158 -3.62 9.44 8.34
N GLU A 159 -2.89 8.95 7.33
CA GLU A 159 -2.73 9.66 6.05
C GLU A 159 -3.42 8.94 4.90
N PRO A 160 -4.14 9.66 4.03
CA PRO A 160 -4.71 9.07 2.83
C PRO A 160 -3.59 8.64 1.88
N ILE A 161 -3.73 7.43 1.35
CA ILE A 161 -2.79 6.85 0.40
C ILE A 161 -3.55 6.15 -0.72
N SER A 162 -3.05 6.25 -1.94
CA SER A 162 -3.61 5.52 -3.08
C SER A 162 -2.51 4.85 -3.89
N PHE A 163 -2.79 3.64 -4.36
CA PHE A 163 -1.91 2.86 -5.23
C PHE A 163 -2.64 2.52 -6.52
N ASP A 164 -2.00 2.79 -7.65
CA ASP A 164 -2.47 2.30 -8.94
C ASP A 164 -1.86 0.92 -9.18
N THR A 165 -2.71 -0.05 -9.45
CA THR A 165 -2.34 -1.46 -9.55
C THR A 165 -2.73 -1.98 -10.92
N THR A 166 -1.80 -2.66 -11.57
CA THR A 166 -2.01 -3.26 -12.89
C THR A 166 -1.81 -4.76 -12.79
N LEU A 167 -2.81 -5.53 -13.21
CA LEU A 167 -2.76 -6.99 -13.33
C LEU A 167 -2.63 -7.35 -14.80
N ASP A 168 -1.55 -8.02 -15.17
CA ASP A 168 -1.40 -8.62 -16.47
C ASP A 168 -2.20 -9.94 -16.53
N ALA A 169 -3.10 -10.04 -17.50
CA ALA A 169 -3.96 -11.20 -17.62
C ALA A 169 -3.22 -12.44 -18.17
N ALA A 170 -2.08 -12.27 -18.83
CA ALA A 170 -1.33 -13.37 -19.41
C ALA A 170 -0.43 -14.05 -18.36
N THR A 171 0.30 -13.24 -17.58
CA THR A 171 1.26 -13.74 -16.58
C THR A 171 0.63 -13.85 -15.18
N ALA A 172 -0.50 -13.19 -14.94
CA ALA A 172 -1.11 -12.96 -13.64
C ALA A 172 -0.24 -12.12 -12.69
N ASP A 173 0.80 -11.45 -13.20
CA ASP A 173 1.65 -10.58 -12.41
C ASP A 173 0.94 -9.26 -12.07
N ILE A 174 1.11 -8.84 -10.85
CA ILE A 174 0.55 -7.60 -10.32
C ILE A 174 1.68 -6.62 -10.03
N VAL A 175 1.59 -5.44 -10.64
CA VAL A 175 2.52 -4.34 -10.40
C VAL A 175 1.79 -3.25 -9.62
N VAL A 176 2.31 -2.90 -8.46
CA VAL A 176 1.78 -1.83 -7.60
C VAL A 176 2.61 -0.57 -7.81
N SER A 177 1.98 0.46 -8.39
CA SER A 177 2.59 1.76 -8.67
C SER A 177 1.98 2.85 -7.80
N GLY A 178 2.70 3.95 -7.57
CA GLY A 178 2.16 5.10 -6.88
C GLY A 178 2.45 5.10 -5.38
N GLY A 179 1.58 5.62 -4.60
CA GLY A 179 1.73 6.11 -3.23
C GLY A 179 1.54 7.61 -3.24
N LYS A 180 0.58 8.09 -4.07
CA LYS A 180 0.19 9.50 -4.10
C LYS A 180 -0.67 9.81 -2.89
N ILE A 181 -0.50 11.02 -2.38
CA ILE A 181 -1.41 11.65 -1.42
C ILE A 181 -2.63 12.07 -2.22
N GLY A 182 -3.81 11.65 -1.79
CA GLY A 182 -5.08 12.12 -2.35
C GLY A 182 -5.35 13.56 -1.97
#